data_948abc39f73174640ec68ae834bc4604
#
_entry.id   948abc39f73174640ec68ae834bc4604
#
_cell.length_a   1.000
_cell.length_b   1.000
_cell.length_c   1.000
_cell.angle_alpha   90.00
_cell.angle_beta   90.00
_cell.angle_gamma   90.00
#
_symmetry.space_group_name_H-M   'P 1'
#
loop_
_entity.id
_entity.type
_entity.pdbx_description
1 polymer ?
#
loop_
_entity_poly.entity_id
_entity_poly.type
_entity_poly.pdbx_seq_one_letter_code
_entity_poly.pdbx_strand_id
1 'polypeptide(L)'
;MRLWLPVLLVLIAASAANAQDSSPPPRPSPDFLFGRPDGTLGIRTSWLTGRAGSDWYDFVTDQLTLEKKNFNGPTVGTDLGITLTPRVDLMIGFDYNQRTRASEYRDFVDNNRLPIEQTTLLREANISGGVKVALTERGREVGRLAWVPRTVVPFVGAGGGAMWFQVRQFGDFVDYVDLSVFTDVFESKGWAPSAHVFGGVDVRVLRRAYVTFDARYIWASGNLGPDWVDFDPIDLSGLRISAGINFIISEVR
;
A
#
# COMPACT_ATOMS: atom_id res chain seq x y z
N MET A 1 2.23 -28.94 -11.02
CA MET A 1 3.04 -28.23 -12.03
C MET A 1 3.35 -26.84 -11.48
N ARG A 2 4.58 -26.61 -11.00
CA ARG A 2 4.99 -25.38 -10.29
C ARG A 2 5.22 -24.27 -11.30
N LEU A 3 4.36 -23.27 -11.37
CA LEU A 3 4.60 -22.02 -12.09
C LEU A 3 5.20 -21.00 -11.12
N TRP A 4 6.51 -20.85 -11.20
CA TRP A 4 7.25 -19.76 -10.59
C TRP A 4 6.99 -18.50 -11.43
N LEU A 5 6.31 -17.51 -10.89
CA LEU A 5 6.34 -16.16 -11.45
C LEU A 5 7.65 -15.50 -10.99
N PRO A 6 8.53 -15.09 -11.90
CA PRO A 6 9.70 -14.30 -11.55
C PRO A 6 9.24 -12.88 -11.22
N VAL A 7 9.62 -12.41 -10.05
CA VAL A 7 9.66 -10.97 -9.71
C VAL A 7 10.59 -10.32 -10.72
N LEU A 8 10.05 -9.55 -11.64
CA LEU A 8 10.81 -8.81 -12.64
C LEU A 8 11.49 -7.62 -11.94
N LEU A 9 12.69 -7.88 -11.42
CA LEU A 9 13.65 -6.85 -11.03
C LEU A 9 14.18 -6.26 -12.34
N VAL A 10 13.65 -5.11 -12.77
CA VAL A 10 14.20 -4.37 -13.90
C VAL A 10 15.51 -3.74 -13.46
N LEU A 11 16.59 -4.51 -13.55
CA LEU A 11 17.95 -4.01 -13.57
C LEU A 11 18.16 -3.39 -14.96
N ILE A 12 18.10 -2.06 -15.06
CA ILE A 12 18.59 -1.33 -16.21
C ILE A 12 20.13 -1.42 -16.16
N ALA A 13 20.67 -2.44 -16.80
CA ALA A 13 22.09 -2.49 -17.10
C ALA A 13 22.37 -1.45 -18.22
N ALA A 14 22.90 -0.30 -17.83
CA ALA A 14 23.47 0.65 -18.78
C ALA A 14 24.71 0.04 -19.41
N SER A 15 24.60 -0.46 -20.64
CA SER A 15 25.73 -0.83 -21.46
C SER A 15 26.51 0.44 -21.80
N ALA A 16 27.69 0.60 -21.22
CA ALA A 16 28.64 1.64 -21.61
C ALA A 16 29.21 1.28 -23.00
N ALA A 17 28.59 1.80 -24.04
CA ALA A 17 29.22 1.88 -25.36
C ALA A 17 30.20 3.06 -25.34
N ASN A 18 31.48 2.76 -25.28
CA ASN A 18 32.54 3.76 -25.48
C ASN A 18 32.53 4.21 -26.95
N ALA A 19 31.72 5.21 -27.26
CA ALA A 19 31.93 6.05 -28.42
C ALA A 19 32.64 7.32 -27.89
N GLN A 20 33.90 7.50 -28.23
CA GLN A 20 34.61 8.78 -28.08
C GLN A 20 33.97 9.82 -29.01
N ASP A 21 32.87 10.40 -28.53
CA ASP A 21 32.26 11.55 -29.17
C ASP A 21 32.89 12.82 -28.53
N SER A 22 33.57 13.61 -29.33
CA SER A 22 34.21 14.85 -28.92
C SER A 22 33.22 16.01 -28.69
N SER A 23 32.02 15.67 -28.26
CA SER A 23 31.03 16.64 -27.84
C SER A 23 31.49 17.32 -26.54
N PRO A 24 31.40 18.65 -26.41
CA PRO A 24 31.73 19.32 -25.17
C PRO A 24 30.88 18.73 -24.04
N PRO A 25 31.44 18.55 -22.82
CA PRO A 25 30.70 17.96 -21.72
C PRO A 25 29.36 18.70 -21.54
N PRO A 26 28.24 17.97 -21.35
CA PRO A 26 26.93 18.59 -21.18
C PRO A 26 27.06 19.62 -20.04
N ARG A 27 26.63 20.84 -20.29
CA ARG A 27 26.61 21.89 -19.25
C ARG A 27 25.80 21.35 -18.09
N PRO A 28 26.31 21.36 -16.85
CA PRO A 28 25.53 20.89 -15.71
C PRO A 28 24.23 21.66 -15.68
N SER A 29 23.11 20.96 -15.77
CA SER A 29 21.80 21.61 -15.66
C SER A 29 21.71 22.26 -14.28
N PRO A 30 21.18 23.49 -14.18
CA PRO A 30 21.13 24.19 -12.91
C PRO A 30 20.45 23.37 -11.85
N ASP A 31 21.08 23.19 -10.69
CA ASP A 31 20.59 22.36 -9.57
C ASP A 31 19.56 23.11 -8.71
N PHE A 32 18.71 23.92 -9.34
CA PHE A 32 17.66 24.70 -8.69
C PHE A 32 16.35 24.62 -9.47
N LEU A 33 15.24 24.91 -8.79
CA LEU A 33 13.91 25.11 -9.37
C LEU A 33 13.60 26.61 -9.44
N PHE A 34 12.77 27.01 -10.40
CA PHE A 34 12.20 28.35 -10.42
C PHE A 34 11.00 28.39 -9.46
N GLY A 35 11.19 29.03 -8.31
CA GLY A 35 10.19 29.09 -7.25
C GLY A 35 10.11 27.84 -6.37
N ARG A 36 9.33 27.96 -5.31
CA ARG A 36 9.04 26.86 -4.39
C ARG A 36 8.03 25.91 -5.05
N PRO A 37 8.13 24.59 -4.84
CA PRO A 37 7.11 23.63 -5.27
C PRO A 37 5.74 23.91 -4.66
N ASP A 38 4.69 23.84 -5.49
CA ASP A 38 3.29 23.98 -5.05
C ASP A 38 2.70 22.66 -4.57
N GLY A 39 3.27 21.55 -5.04
CA GLY A 39 2.82 20.22 -4.64
C GLY A 39 3.65 19.09 -5.24
N THR A 40 3.14 17.88 -5.02
CA THR A 40 3.78 16.65 -5.49
C THR A 40 2.73 15.63 -5.90
N LEU A 41 3.03 14.84 -6.92
CA LEU A 41 2.25 13.69 -7.32
C LEU A 41 3.17 12.46 -7.29
N GLY A 42 2.75 11.40 -6.61
CA GLY A 42 3.55 10.20 -6.45
C GLY A 42 2.79 8.91 -6.69
N ILE A 43 3.56 7.89 -7.00
CA ILE A 43 3.13 6.50 -7.00
C ILE A 43 4.00 5.74 -6.02
N ARG A 44 3.40 4.80 -5.30
CA ARG A 44 4.12 3.97 -4.33
C ARG A 44 3.70 2.51 -4.42
N THR A 45 4.61 1.65 -4.03
CA THR A 45 4.33 0.26 -3.70
C THR A 45 4.69 0.03 -2.25
N SER A 46 3.98 -0.85 -1.59
CA SER A 46 4.22 -1.18 -0.19
C SER A 46 3.95 -2.65 0.09
N TRP A 47 4.51 -3.12 1.19
CA TRP A 47 4.18 -4.41 1.75
C TRP A 47 3.34 -4.19 2.99
N LEU A 48 2.12 -4.74 2.99
CA LEU A 48 1.23 -4.72 4.14
C LEU A 48 1.47 -5.95 5.00
N THR A 49 1.68 -5.71 6.29
CA THR A 49 1.61 -6.72 7.35
C THR A 49 0.36 -6.44 8.16
N GLY A 50 -0.69 -7.22 7.92
CA GLY A 50 -1.98 -7.09 8.59
C GLY A 50 -1.89 -7.52 10.06
N ARG A 51 -2.61 -6.84 10.95
CA ARG A 51 -2.74 -7.25 12.35
C ARG A 51 -3.58 -8.51 12.47
N ALA A 52 -4.64 -8.65 11.64
CA ALA A 52 -5.55 -9.81 11.59
C ALA A 52 -6.05 -10.19 13.00
N GLY A 53 -6.57 -9.23 13.74
CA GLY A 53 -6.87 -9.35 15.17
C GLY A 53 -8.32 -9.62 15.52
N SER A 54 -9.24 -9.76 14.54
CA SER A 54 -10.64 -10.09 14.81
C SER A 54 -10.85 -11.60 14.79
N ASP A 55 -11.95 -12.02 15.41
CA ASP A 55 -12.41 -13.41 15.52
C ASP A 55 -12.63 -14.09 14.15
N TRP A 56 -13.01 -13.32 13.12
CA TRP A 56 -13.09 -13.84 11.76
C TRP A 56 -11.75 -14.43 11.27
N TYR A 57 -10.61 -13.78 11.56
CA TYR A 57 -9.30 -14.33 11.20
C TYR A 57 -8.98 -15.58 12.02
N ASP A 58 -9.33 -15.58 13.29
CA ASP A 58 -9.12 -16.74 14.17
C ASP A 58 -9.95 -17.92 13.65
N PHE A 59 -11.23 -17.72 13.35
CA PHE A 59 -12.10 -18.73 12.75
C PHE A 59 -11.50 -19.30 11.44
N VAL A 60 -11.13 -18.44 10.51
CA VAL A 60 -10.59 -18.89 9.20
C VAL A 60 -9.27 -19.64 9.35
N THR A 61 -8.40 -19.21 10.27
CA THR A 61 -7.10 -19.87 10.48
C THR A 61 -7.21 -21.16 11.29
N ASP A 62 -8.23 -21.30 12.13
CA ASP A 62 -8.49 -22.52 12.89
C ASP A 62 -9.10 -23.61 12.00
N GLN A 63 -10.04 -23.24 11.13
CA GLN A 63 -10.74 -24.18 10.27
C GLN A 63 -9.94 -24.57 9.02
N LEU A 64 -9.20 -23.63 8.45
CA LEU A 64 -8.53 -23.80 7.16
C LEU A 64 -7.00 -23.86 7.30
N THR A 65 -6.34 -24.39 6.27
CA THR A 65 -4.88 -24.43 6.18
C THR A 65 -4.27 -23.05 5.90
N LEU A 66 -4.87 -22.00 6.48
CA LEU A 66 -4.38 -20.62 6.41
C LEU A 66 -3.69 -20.22 7.72
N GLU A 67 -2.84 -19.22 7.61
CA GLU A 67 -2.19 -18.54 8.72
C GLU A 67 -2.42 -17.03 8.59
N LYS A 68 -2.40 -16.28 9.71
CA LYS A 68 -2.55 -14.81 9.68
C LYS A 68 -1.57 -14.12 8.72
N LYS A 69 -0.36 -14.64 8.55
CA LYS A 69 0.62 -14.12 7.58
C LYS A 69 0.17 -14.24 6.11
N ASN A 70 -0.77 -15.12 5.78
CA ASN A 70 -1.29 -15.28 4.42
C ASN A 70 -2.13 -14.07 3.97
N PHE A 71 -2.58 -13.26 4.93
CA PHE A 71 -3.26 -11.99 4.69
C PHE A 71 -2.30 -10.81 4.48
N ASN A 72 -0.99 -11.01 4.60
CA ASN A 72 0.03 -10.04 4.20
C ASN A 72 0.18 -10.01 2.67
N GLY A 73 0.60 -8.85 2.14
CA GLY A 73 0.83 -8.79 0.70
C GLY A 73 1.12 -7.38 0.17
N PRO A 74 1.35 -7.31 -1.15
CA PRO A 74 1.66 -6.06 -1.81
C PRO A 74 0.44 -5.12 -1.86
N THR A 75 0.72 -3.84 -1.79
CA THR A 75 -0.24 -2.74 -1.95
C THR A 75 0.33 -1.76 -2.97
N VAL A 76 -0.51 -1.22 -3.83
CA VAL A 76 -0.16 -0.12 -4.72
C VAL A 76 -0.94 1.12 -4.33
N GLY A 77 -0.35 2.30 -4.52
CA GLY A 77 -1.00 3.54 -4.15
C GLY A 77 -0.47 4.75 -4.90
N THR A 78 -1.18 5.85 -4.73
CA THR A 78 -0.80 7.16 -5.24
C THR A 78 -1.02 8.21 -4.16
N ASP A 79 -0.22 9.26 -4.21
CA ASP A 79 -0.31 10.39 -3.29
C ASP A 79 -0.28 11.71 -4.06
N LEU A 80 -1.17 12.61 -3.69
CA LEU A 80 -1.14 14.02 -4.07
C LEU A 80 -0.80 14.84 -2.82
N GLY A 81 0.28 15.57 -2.86
CA GLY A 81 0.68 16.52 -1.82
C GLY A 81 0.46 17.95 -2.31
N ILE A 82 -0.17 18.78 -1.48
CA ILE A 82 -0.37 20.21 -1.71
C ILE A 82 0.44 20.95 -0.66
N THR A 83 1.37 21.77 -1.08
CA THR A 83 2.27 22.50 -0.18
C THR A 83 1.54 23.67 0.46
N LEU A 84 1.28 23.63 1.75
CA LEU A 84 0.65 24.70 2.51
C LEU A 84 1.69 25.70 3.07
N THR A 85 2.81 25.16 3.58
CA THR A 85 3.92 25.95 4.14
C THR A 85 5.26 25.33 3.75
N PRO A 86 6.40 25.95 4.07
CA PRO A 86 7.72 25.37 3.82
C PRO A 86 7.93 23.95 4.37
N ARG A 87 7.15 23.56 5.38
CA ARG A 87 7.30 22.29 6.08
C ARG A 87 6.04 21.44 6.12
N VAL A 88 4.89 21.97 5.70
CA VAL A 88 3.59 21.31 5.84
C VAL A 88 2.93 21.10 4.49
N ASP A 89 2.56 19.84 4.19
CA ASP A 89 1.71 19.47 3.06
C ASP A 89 0.39 18.92 3.53
N LEU A 90 -0.66 19.27 2.81
CA LEU A 90 -1.90 18.50 2.79
C LEU A 90 -1.70 17.31 1.84
N MET A 91 -2.01 16.10 2.31
CA MET A 91 -1.88 14.87 1.55
C MET A 91 -3.23 14.29 1.23
N ILE A 92 -3.42 13.84 0.00
CA ILE A 92 -4.55 13.01 -0.43
C ILE A 92 -3.95 11.72 -0.99
N GLY A 93 -4.39 10.58 -0.49
CA GLY A 93 -3.84 9.28 -0.86
C GLY A 93 -4.91 8.28 -1.26
N PHE A 94 -4.55 7.40 -2.15
CA PHE A 94 -5.31 6.22 -2.50
C PHE A 94 -4.41 4.99 -2.43
N ASP A 95 -4.91 3.90 -1.84
CA ASP A 95 -4.23 2.60 -1.76
C ASP A 95 -5.17 1.48 -2.18
N TYR A 96 -4.63 0.49 -2.85
CA TYR A 96 -5.35 -0.71 -3.23
C TYR A 96 -4.51 -1.96 -2.98
N ASN A 97 -5.13 -2.98 -2.40
CA ASN A 97 -4.55 -4.32 -2.30
C ASN A 97 -5.61 -5.40 -2.51
N GLN A 98 -5.15 -6.57 -2.95
CA GLN A 98 -5.96 -7.76 -3.07
C GLN A 98 -5.11 -8.97 -2.70
N ARG A 99 -5.70 -9.87 -1.93
CA ARG A 99 -5.11 -11.15 -1.55
C ARG A 99 -6.12 -12.26 -1.83
N THR A 100 -5.68 -13.30 -2.51
CA THR A 100 -6.46 -14.49 -2.81
C THR A 100 -5.65 -15.69 -2.35
N ARG A 101 -6.23 -16.55 -1.53
CA ARG A 101 -5.57 -17.73 -0.96
C ARG A 101 -6.48 -18.93 -1.09
N ALA A 102 -6.00 -19.96 -1.78
CA ALA A 102 -6.59 -21.28 -1.73
C ALA A 102 -6.17 -21.97 -0.43
N SER A 103 -7.06 -22.74 0.15
CA SER A 103 -6.89 -23.46 1.40
C SER A 103 -7.79 -24.68 1.44
N GLU A 104 -7.52 -25.57 2.39
CA GLU A 104 -8.28 -26.78 2.64
C GLU A 104 -8.75 -26.78 4.10
N TYR A 105 -9.83 -27.50 4.41
CA TYR A 105 -10.18 -27.77 5.79
C TYR A 105 -9.08 -28.59 6.47
N ARG A 106 -8.81 -28.29 7.76
CA ARG A 106 -7.78 -29.01 8.53
C ARG A 106 -8.22 -30.38 8.96
N ASP A 107 -9.45 -30.49 9.45
CA ASP A 107 -9.96 -31.64 10.19
C ASP A 107 -11.04 -32.41 9.42
N PHE A 108 -11.38 -31.99 8.21
CA PHE A 108 -12.45 -32.62 7.40
C PHE A 108 -11.93 -32.98 6.01
N VAL A 109 -12.49 -34.10 5.52
CA VAL A 109 -12.33 -34.59 4.14
C VAL A 109 -13.71 -34.94 3.59
N ASP A 110 -13.87 -34.96 2.28
CA ASP A 110 -15.09 -35.36 1.64
C ASP A 110 -15.34 -36.88 1.78
N ASN A 111 -16.51 -37.37 1.29
CA ASN A 111 -16.89 -38.79 1.32
C ASN A 111 -15.90 -39.69 0.54
N ASN A 112 -15.09 -39.15 -0.34
CA ASN A 112 -14.05 -39.86 -1.11
C ASN A 112 -12.68 -39.74 -0.47
N ARG A 113 -12.56 -39.13 0.73
CA ARG A 113 -11.30 -38.78 1.43
C ARG A 113 -10.46 -37.76 0.68
N LEU A 114 -11.06 -36.89 -0.12
CA LEU A 114 -10.38 -35.80 -0.80
C LEU A 114 -10.45 -34.54 0.07
N PRO A 115 -9.48 -33.63 -0.04
CA PRO A 115 -9.50 -32.34 0.66
C PRO A 115 -10.75 -31.54 0.27
N ILE A 116 -11.34 -30.85 1.24
CA ILE A 116 -12.43 -29.89 1.04
C ILE A 116 -11.78 -28.52 0.82
N GLU A 117 -11.82 -28.02 -0.41
CA GLU A 117 -11.07 -26.86 -0.84
C GLU A 117 -11.92 -25.58 -0.80
N GLN A 118 -11.31 -24.51 -0.30
CA GLN A 118 -11.88 -23.16 -0.32
C GLN A 118 -10.88 -22.14 -0.82
N THR A 119 -11.40 -21.03 -1.33
CA THR A 119 -10.60 -19.85 -1.66
C THR A 119 -11.10 -18.65 -0.88
N THR A 120 -10.20 -18.04 -0.11
CA THR A 120 -10.46 -16.78 0.62
C THR A 120 -9.86 -15.61 -0.15
N LEU A 121 -10.68 -14.59 -0.40
CA LEU A 121 -10.31 -13.34 -1.04
C LEU A 121 -10.56 -12.18 -0.06
N LEU A 122 -9.55 -11.33 0.11
CA LEU A 122 -9.64 -10.07 0.82
C LEU A 122 -9.16 -8.94 -0.09
N ARG A 123 -10.02 -7.94 -0.31
CA ARG A 123 -9.71 -6.71 -1.06
C ARG A 123 -9.88 -5.51 -0.16
N GLU A 124 -9.00 -4.54 -0.31
CA GLU A 124 -9.08 -3.27 0.41
C GLU A 124 -8.74 -2.13 -0.57
N ALA A 125 -9.54 -1.07 -0.52
CA ALA A 125 -9.27 0.18 -1.21
C ALA A 125 -9.44 1.32 -0.21
N ASN A 126 -8.39 2.09 0.07
CA ASN A 126 -8.42 3.17 1.05
C ASN A 126 -8.24 4.52 0.38
N ILE A 127 -9.16 5.47 0.66
CA ILE A 127 -9.04 6.87 0.30
C ILE A 127 -8.78 7.64 1.59
N SER A 128 -7.73 8.44 1.62
CA SER A 128 -7.32 9.15 2.83
C SER A 128 -6.87 10.57 2.58
N GLY A 129 -7.09 11.42 3.58
CA GLY A 129 -6.54 12.76 3.69
C GLY A 129 -5.68 12.87 4.93
N GLY A 130 -4.69 13.76 4.92
CA GLY A 130 -3.83 13.93 6.08
C GLY A 130 -2.84 15.08 5.95
N VAL A 131 -2.00 15.23 6.95
CA VAL A 131 -0.97 16.25 7.00
C VAL A 131 0.40 15.59 7.09
N LYS A 132 1.32 16.01 6.23
CA LYS A 132 2.74 15.63 6.24
C LYS A 132 3.56 16.82 6.72
N VAL A 133 4.39 16.62 7.72
CA VAL A 133 5.27 17.64 8.29
C VAL A 133 6.72 17.27 8.06
N ALA A 134 7.43 18.07 7.29
CA ALA A 134 8.88 17.93 7.11
C ALA A 134 9.61 18.35 8.38
N LEU A 135 10.43 17.47 8.94
CA LEU A 135 11.20 17.74 10.16
C LEU A 135 12.35 18.72 9.92
N THR A 136 12.76 18.87 8.68
CA THR A 136 13.75 19.85 8.25
C THR A 136 13.19 20.71 7.11
N GLU A 137 13.85 21.83 6.80
CA GLU A 137 13.51 22.59 5.60
C GLU A 137 13.74 21.76 4.35
N ARG A 138 12.80 21.82 3.39
CA ARG A 138 12.85 21.05 2.13
C ARG A 138 13.84 21.63 1.11
N GLY A 139 14.25 22.86 1.30
CA GLY A 139 15.16 23.59 0.46
C GLY A 139 15.36 25.00 0.97
N ARG A 140 16.17 25.76 0.26
CA ARG A 140 16.44 27.17 0.55
C ARG A 140 16.19 28.05 -0.66
N GLU A 141 15.71 29.23 -0.44
CA GLU A 141 15.62 30.27 -1.45
C GLU A 141 17.00 30.92 -1.68
N VAL A 142 17.37 31.09 -2.93
CA VAL A 142 18.59 31.77 -3.34
C VAL A 142 18.19 32.90 -4.26
N GLY A 143 18.24 34.12 -3.74
CA GLY A 143 17.69 35.27 -4.44
C GLY A 143 16.17 35.23 -4.53
N ARG A 144 15.61 35.88 -5.56
CA ARG A 144 14.14 36.04 -5.71
C ARG A 144 13.46 34.90 -6.49
N LEU A 145 14.21 34.12 -7.26
CA LEU A 145 13.65 33.20 -8.26
C LEU A 145 14.16 31.75 -8.15
N ALA A 146 15.27 31.53 -7.43
CA ALA A 146 15.87 30.21 -7.36
C ALA A 146 15.58 29.55 -6.01
N TRP A 147 15.07 28.32 -6.08
CA TRP A 147 14.87 27.45 -4.91
C TRP A 147 15.72 26.20 -5.08
N VAL A 148 16.61 25.96 -4.10
CA VAL A 148 17.52 24.80 -4.10
C VAL A 148 16.95 23.74 -3.17
N PRO A 149 16.43 22.61 -3.70
CA PRO A 149 15.87 21.55 -2.89
C PRO A 149 16.94 20.83 -2.06
N ARG A 150 16.57 20.43 -0.85
CA ARG A 150 17.41 19.59 0.00
C ARG A 150 17.44 18.15 -0.52
N THR A 151 18.58 17.48 -0.36
CA THR A 151 18.76 16.10 -0.86
C THR A 151 17.98 15.10 -0.03
N VAL A 152 17.91 15.24 1.30
CA VAL A 152 17.26 14.32 2.22
C VAL A 152 16.36 15.11 3.17
N VAL A 153 15.08 14.75 3.22
CA VAL A 153 14.07 15.43 4.04
C VAL A 153 13.29 14.37 4.83
N PRO A 154 13.58 14.20 6.12
CA PRO A 154 12.77 13.36 6.99
C PRO A 154 11.42 14.03 7.27
N PHE A 155 10.38 13.21 7.44
CA PHE A 155 9.03 13.69 7.69
C PHE A 155 8.25 12.75 8.60
N VAL A 156 7.19 13.28 9.18
CA VAL A 156 6.15 12.55 9.89
C VAL A 156 4.78 13.06 9.44
N GLY A 157 3.74 12.29 9.68
CA GLY A 157 2.40 12.71 9.34
C GLY A 157 1.32 11.85 9.97
N ALA A 158 0.11 12.35 9.88
CA ALA A 158 -1.08 11.66 10.34
C ALA A 158 -2.28 12.05 9.47
N GLY A 159 -3.29 11.19 9.47
CA GLY A 159 -4.51 11.45 8.72
C GLY A 159 -5.60 10.43 8.99
N GLY A 160 -6.66 10.55 8.22
CA GLY A 160 -7.79 9.64 8.27
C GLY A 160 -8.49 9.56 6.92
N GLY A 161 -9.43 8.63 6.82
CA GLY A 161 -10.14 8.40 5.57
C GLY A 161 -11.22 7.34 5.69
N ALA A 162 -11.51 6.73 4.57
CA ALA A 162 -12.45 5.64 4.45
C ALA A 162 -11.83 4.48 3.66
N MET A 163 -11.96 3.28 4.20
CA MET A 163 -11.49 2.04 3.59
C MET A 163 -12.70 1.22 3.13
N TRP A 164 -12.79 1.00 1.85
CA TRP A 164 -13.68 -0.01 1.31
C TRP A 164 -13.01 -1.38 1.43
N PHE A 165 -13.78 -2.39 1.82
CA PHE A 165 -13.30 -3.76 1.91
C PHE A 165 -14.30 -4.74 1.31
N GLN A 166 -13.78 -5.89 0.87
CA GLN A 166 -14.54 -7.05 0.44
C GLN A 166 -13.85 -8.31 0.95
N VAL A 167 -14.59 -9.08 1.72
CA VAL A 167 -14.22 -10.44 2.14
C VAL A 167 -15.08 -11.40 1.36
N ARG A 168 -14.50 -12.42 0.76
CA ARG A 168 -15.24 -13.46 0.05
C ARG A 168 -14.58 -14.81 0.27
N GLN A 169 -15.38 -15.79 0.66
CA GLN A 169 -14.99 -17.21 0.67
C GLN A 169 -15.86 -17.96 -0.31
N PHE A 170 -15.27 -18.81 -1.11
CA PHE A 170 -16.00 -19.63 -2.09
C PHE A 170 -15.31 -20.98 -2.27
N GLY A 171 -16.09 -21.99 -2.54
CA GLY A 171 -15.67 -23.38 -2.65
C GLY A 171 -16.57 -24.31 -1.88
N ASP A 172 -16.01 -25.36 -1.34
CA ASP A 172 -16.75 -26.39 -0.62
C ASP A 172 -16.69 -26.13 0.88
N PHE A 173 -17.85 -26.24 1.53
CA PHE A 173 -18.04 -25.98 2.95
C PHE A 173 -18.58 -27.22 3.64
N VAL A 174 -18.34 -27.33 4.95
CA VAL A 174 -18.86 -28.41 5.81
C VAL A 174 -20.02 -27.87 6.62
N ASP A 175 -21.19 -28.52 6.54
CA ASP A 175 -22.25 -28.30 7.50
C ASP A 175 -21.93 -29.04 8.81
N TYR A 176 -21.80 -28.30 9.91
CA TYR A 176 -21.45 -28.87 11.21
C TYR A 176 -22.58 -29.62 11.89
N VAL A 177 -23.80 -29.60 11.33
CA VAL A 177 -24.95 -30.31 11.88
C VAL A 177 -24.96 -31.78 11.43
N ASP A 178 -24.72 -32.00 10.13
CA ASP A 178 -24.82 -33.34 9.53
C ASP A 178 -23.53 -33.79 8.82
N LEU A 179 -22.49 -32.95 8.81
CA LEU A 179 -21.20 -33.15 8.17
C LEU A 179 -21.30 -33.31 6.64
N SER A 180 -22.34 -32.79 6.02
CA SER A 180 -22.47 -32.76 4.57
C SER A 180 -21.57 -31.69 3.98
N VAL A 181 -21.06 -31.95 2.78
CA VAL A 181 -20.27 -30.99 2.02
C VAL A 181 -21.18 -30.34 1.00
N PHE A 182 -21.17 -29.01 0.96
CA PHE A 182 -21.94 -28.21 0.01
C PHE A 182 -21.04 -27.10 -0.59
N THR A 183 -21.31 -26.72 -1.82
CA THR A 183 -20.58 -25.62 -2.50
C THR A 183 -21.37 -24.33 -2.37
N ASP A 184 -20.73 -23.26 -1.88
CA ASP A 184 -21.36 -21.94 -1.70
C ASP A 184 -20.36 -20.79 -1.83
N VAL A 185 -20.89 -19.56 -1.67
CA VAL A 185 -20.14 -18.30 -1.71
C VAL A 185 -20.63 -17.40 -0.58
N PHE A 186 -19.77 -17.14 0.39
CA PHE A 186 -20.01 -16.17 1.45
C PHE A 186 -19.28 -14.86 1.11
N GLU A 187 -20.00 -13.73 1.12
CA GLU A 187 -19.44 -12.43 0.76
C GLU A 187 -19.88 -11.35 1.74
N SER A 188 -18.93 -10.52 2.15
CA SER A 188 -19.18 -9.28 2.87
C SER A 188 -18.38 -8.15 2.23
N LYS A 189 -19.03 -7.00 2.06
CA LYS A 189 -18.38 -5.77 1.59
C LYS A 189 -18.96 -4.56 2.31
N GLY A 190 -18.11 -3.59 2.52
CA GLY A 190 -18.53 -2.39 3.24
C GLY A 190 -17.50 -1.30 3.22
N TRP A 191 -17.80 -0.24 3.97
CA TRP A 191 -16.91 0.86 4.22
C TRP A 191 -16.59 0.92 5.72
N ALA A 192 -15.33 1.18 6.03
CA ALA A 192 -14.83 1.35 7.38
C ALA A 192 -14.14 2.71 7.51
N PRO A 193 -14.31 3.45 8.62
CA PRO A 193 -13.47 4.59 8.91
C PRO A 193 -12.02 4.12 9.07
N SER A 194 -11.08 4.94 8.62
CA SER A 194 -9.65 4.67 8.79
C SER A 194 -8.92 5.86 9.39
N ALA A 195 -7.92 5.57 10.21
CA ALA A 195 -6.95 6.56 10.69
C ALA A 195 -5.54 6.02 10.47
N HIS A 196 -4.57 6.90 10.26
CA HIS A 196 -3.20 6.45 10.05
C HIS A 196 -2.18 7.47 10.58
N VAL A 197 -1.02 6.94 10.96
CA VAL A 197 0.19 7.73 11.19
C VAL A 197 1.30 7.19 10.29
N PHE A 198 2.19 8.05 9.87
CA PHE A 198 3.29 7.66 9.01
C PHE A 198 4.54 8.50 9.27
N GLY A 199 5.68 7.94 8.90
CA GLY A 199 6.96 8.64 8.97
C GLY A 199 7.93 8.05 7.96
N GLY A 200 8.83 8.87 7.47
CA GLY A 200 9.74 8.45 6.42
C GLY A 200 10.75 9.50 6.02
N VAL A 201 11.30 9.30 4.84
CA VAL A 201 12.32 10.17 4.27
C VAL A 201 12.10 10.34 2.77
N ASP A 202 12.16 11.59 2.31
CA ASP A 202 12.23 11.94 0.90
C ASP A 202 13.69 12.11 0.51
N VAL A 203 14.14 11.40 -0.51
CA VAL A 203 15.51 11.47 -1.05
C VAL A 203 15.44 11.97 -2.48
N ARG A 204 15.98 13.15 -2.74
CA ARG A 204 16.01 13.73 -4.08
C ARG A 204 16.95 12.94 -4.98
N VAL A 205 16.40 12.41 -6.08
CA VAL A 205 17.15 11.66 -7.09
C VAL A 205 17.30 12.43 -8.40
N LEU A 206 16.31 13.26 -8.72
CA LEU A 206 16.31 14.12 -9.90
C LEU A 206 15.93 15.55 -9.51
N ARG A 207 16.10 16.49 -10.43
CA ARG A 207 15.75 17.90 -10.19
C ARG A 207 14.29 18.09 -9.79
N ARG A 208 13.37 17.30 -10.37
CA ARG A 208 11.92 17.35 -10.12
C ARG A 208 11.34 16.06 -9.59
N ALA A 209 12.16 15.13 -9.10
CA ALA A 209 11.69 13.90 -8.53
C ALA A 209 12.51 13.48 -7.32
N TYR A 210 11.83 12.85 -6.38
CA TYR A 210 12.43 12.18 -5.23
C TYR A 210 11.82 10.82 -5.00
N VAL A 211 12.62 9.94 -4.41
CA VAL A 211 12.20 8.65 -3.89
C VAL A 211 11.81 8.85 -2.43
N THR A 212 10.65 8.34 -2.07
CA THR A 212 10.15 8.34 -0.69
C THR A 212 10.21 6.93 -0.15
N PHE A 213 10.71 6.79 1.06
CA PHE A 213 10.59 5.59 1.88
C PHE A 213 9.79 5.94 3.13
N ASP A 214 8.74 5.20 3.41
CA ASP A 214 7.92 5.43 4.60
C ASP A 214 7.43 4.14 5.25
N ALA A 215 7.15 4.25 6.55
CA ALA A 215 6.39 3.29 7.31
C ALA A 215 5.07 3.95 7.73
N ARG A 216 3.96 3.26 7.51
CA ARG A 216 2.61 3.75 7.81
C ARG A 216 1.85 2.68 8.57
N TYR A 217 1.31 3.04 9.72
CA TYR A 217 0.36 2.20 10.44
C TYR A 217 -1.05 2.73 10.24
N ILE A 218 -1.96 1.84 9.85
CA ILE A 218 -3.36 2.15 9.59
C ILE A 218 -4.22 1.40 10.60
N TRP A 219 -5.17 2.08 11.20
CA TRP A 219 -6.26 1.52 11.99
C TRP A 219 -7.52 1.58 11.16
N ALA A 220 -8.19 0.45 10.97
CA ALA A 220 -9.49 0.37 10.34
C ALA A 220 -10.23 -0.88 10.83
N SER A 221 -11.54 -0.77 11.02
CA SER A 221 -12.39 -1.88 11.42
C SER A 221 -13.76 -1.71 10.79
N GLY A 222 -14.28 -2.77 10.16
CA GLY A 222 -15.53 -2.74 9.40
C GLY A 222 -16.49 -3.86 9.80
N ASN A 223 -17.79 -3.54 9.86
CA ASN A 223 -18.81 -4.55 10.15
C ASN A 223 -18.97 -5.49 8.97
N LEU A 224 -19.02 -6.79 9.26
CA LEU A 224 -19.29 -7.82 8.28
C LEU A 224 -20.79 -7.84 7.92
N GLY A 225 -21.11 -8.35 6.75
CA GLY A 225 -22.47 -8.48 6.25
C GLY A 225 -23.22 -9.71 6.82
N PRO A 226 -24.46 -9.93 6.36
CA PRO A 226 -25.35 -10.96 6.93
C PRO A 226 -24.84 -12.39 6.76
N ASP A 227 -23.93 -12.65 5.84
CA ASP A 227 -23.30 -13.99 5.69
C ASP A 227 -22.33 -14.32 6.84
N TRP A 228 -22.01 -13.32 7.68
CA TRP A 228 -21.06 -13.41 8.80
C TRP A 228 -21.70 -12.90 10.09
N VAL A 229 -22.89 -13.43 10.40
CA VAL A 229 -23.61 -13.11 11.64
C VAL A 229 -22.79 -13.58 12.83
N ASP A 230 -22.83 -12.81 13.92
CA ASP A 230 -22.15 -13.08 15.20
C ASP A 230 -20.63 -12.90 15.20
N PHE A 231 -20.03 -12.47 14.08
CA PHE A 231 -18.61 -12.05 14.08
C PHE A 231 -18.46 -10.59 14.49
N ASP A 232 -17.40 -10.32 15.24
CA ASP A 232 -16.94 -8.96 15.53
C ASP A 232 -16.53 -8.22 14.24
N PRO A 233 -16.49 -6.87 14.25
CA PRO A 233 -16.00 -6.11 13.11
C PRO A 233 -14.62 -6.58 12.67
N ILE A 234 -14.46 -6.84 11.35
CA ILE A 234 -13.19 -7.31 10.81
C ILE A 234 -12.08 -6.29 11.01
N ASP A 235 -10.94 -6.72 11.51
CA ASP A 235 -9.75 -5.89 11.70
C ASP A 235 -8.97 -5.75 10.39
N LEU A 236 -8.97 -4.55 9.82
CA LEU A 236 -8.26 -4.18 8.59
C LEU A 236 -7.00 -3.37 8.90
N SER A 237 -6.59 -3.33 10.16
CA SER A 237 -5.42 -2.60 10.61
C SER A 237 -4.13 -3.29 10.21
N GLY A 238 -3.06 -2.50 10.03
CA GLY A 238 -1.76 -3.08 9.71
C GLY A 238 -0.66 -2.06 9.48
N LEU A 239 0.56 -2.58 9.42
CA LEU A 239 1.77 -1.83 9.09
C LEU A 239 2.06 -1.96 7.60
N ARG A 240 2.31 -0.85 6.94
CA ARG A 240 2.79 -0.77 5.55
C ARG A 240 4.19 -0.19 5.50
N ILE A 241 5.11 -0.88 4.84
CA ILE A 241 6.44 -0.36 4.52
C ILE A 241 6.44 -0.07 3.03
N SER A 242 6.74 1.17 2.66
CA SER A 242 6.53 1.69 1.32
C SER A 242 7.81 2.24 0.70
N ALA A 243 7.88 2.12 -0.62
CA ALA A 243 8.78 2.87 -1.47
C ALA A 243 8.00 3.48 -2.63
N GLY A 244 8.29 4.75 -2.96
CA GLY A 244 7.58 5.46 -4.01
C GLY A 244 8.44 6.48 -4.73
N ILE A 245 7.93 6.94 -5.88
CA ILE A 245 8.52 8.06 -6.63
C ILE A 245 7.50 9.19 -6.64
N ASN A 246 7.96 10.37 -6.27
CA ASN A 246 7.17 11.59 -6.24
C ASN A 246 7.75 12.63 -7.22
N PHE A 247 6.88 13.20 -8.02
CA PHE A 247 7.21 14.26 -8.96
C PHE A 247 6.75 15.61 -8.39
N ILE A 248 7.60 16.59 -8.49
CA ILE A 248 7.32 17.96 -8.05
C ILE A 248 6.42 18.64 -9.08
N ILE A 249 5.31 19.19 -8.59
CA ILE A 249 4.43 20.09 -9.34
C ILE A 249 4.79 21.52 -8.94
N SER A 250 5.10 22.35 -9.93
CA SER A 250 5.31 23.78 -9.74
C SER A 250 4.68 24.53 -10.90
N GLU A 251 3.96 25.60 -10.63
CA GLU A 251 3.50 26.51 -11.68
C GLU A 251 4.70 27.13 -12.37
N VAL A 252 4.66 27.15 -13.70
CA VAL A 252 5.59 27.95 -14.51
C VAL A 252 5.04 29.38 -14.47
N ARG A 253 5.52 30.19 -13.52
CA ARG A 253 5.27 31.63 -13.51
C ARG A 253 6.26 32.36 -14.38
#